data_12d7efc77d32e56f774a585618a1cc67
#
_entry.id   12d7efc77d32e56f774a585618a1cc67
#
_cell.length_a   1.000
_cell.length_b   1.000
_cell.length_c   1.000
_cell.angle_alpha   90.00
_cell.angle_beta   90.00
_cell.angle_gamma   90.00
#
_symmetry.space_group_name_H-M   'P 1'
#
loop_
_entity.id
_entity.type
_entity.pdbx_description
1 polymer ?
#
loop_
_entity_poly.entity_id
_entity_poly.type
_entity_poly.pdbx_seq_one_letter_code
_entity_poly.pdbx_strand_id
1 'polypeptide(L)'
;NLPGLFDLASVTILPDAKAIGRQWAEDRGWAVKVPGSEPLEQLELLDLRRCISTEGTTAHLMYKWRGQPLSVYVLNSAHPRVGGSPQLVERFGQEELIWTKGGRTYAVVTRGRPTDLEQVVHYVQRMVE
;
A
#
# COMPACT_ATOMS: atom_id res chain seq x y z
N ASN A 1 18.35 -22.01 28.15
CA ASN A 1 18.62 -20.76 27.48
C ASN A 1 19.01 -20.97 26.03
N LEU A 2 18.26 -20.38 25.13
CA LEU A 2 18.48 -20.53 23.69
C LEU A 2 18.47 -19.18 22.99
N PRO A 3 19.53 -18.37 23.16
CA PRO A 3 19.57 -17.03 22.53
C PRO A 3 19.41 -17.09 21.02
N GLY A 4 19.99 -18.11 20.38
CA GLY A 4 19.87 -18.25 18.93
C GLY A 4 18.42 -18.46 18.48
N LEU A 5 17.62 -19.12 19.29
CA LEU A 5 16.22 -19.32 19.00
C LEU A 5 15.45 -18.02 19.05
N PHE A 6 15.74 -17.17 20.02
CA PHE A 6 15.14 -15.84 20.09
C PHE A 6 15.53 -14.98 18.90
N ASP A 7 16.80 -15.03 18.53
CA ASP A 7 17.29 -14.27 17.40
C ASP A 7 16.57 -14.67 16.12
N LEU A 8 16.40 -15.96 15.91
CA LEU A 8 15.65 -16.46 14.76
C LEU A 8 14.20 -15.97 14.78
N ALA A 9 13.55 -16.04 15.94
CA ALA A 9 12.16 -15.62 16.05
C ALA A 9 11.99 -14.12 15.78
N SER A 10 12.98 -13.31 16.15
CA SER A 10 12.88 -11.86 15.98
C SER A 10 13.30 -11.37 14.60
N VAL A 11 14.07 -12.16 13.85
CA VAL A 11 14.69 -11.71 12.59
C VAL A 11 14.03 -12.29 11.35
N THR A 12 13.33 -13.42 11.47
CA THR A 12 13.04 -14.24 10.31
C THR A 12 11.67 -14.06 9.69
N ILE A 13 10.77 -13.35 10.33
CA ILE A 13 9.40 -13.28 9.81
C ILE A 13 9.29 -12.07 8.88
N LEU A 14 9.44 -12.32 7.58
CA LEU A 14 9.14 -11.35 6.55
C LEU A 14 7.65 -11.46 6.21
N PRO A 15 6.99 -10.33 5.93
CA PRO A 15 5.59 -10.37 5.50
C PRO A 15 5.44 -11.19 4.22
N ASP A 16 4.51 -12.13 4.24
CA ASP A 16 4.15 -12.92 3.07
C ASP A 16 2.99 -12.25 2.37
N ALA A 17 3.27 -11.61 1.25
CA ALA A 17 2.28 -10.84 0.50
C ALA A 17 1.06 -11.66 0.11
N LYS A 18 1.27 -12.92 -0.30
CA LYS A 18 0.16 -13.78 -0.71
C LYS A 18 -0.73 -14.15 0.48
N ALA A 19 -0.12 -14.47 1.61
CA ALA A 19 -0.87 -14.81 2.82
C ALA A 19 -1.63 -13.60 3.34
N ILE A 20 -1.02 -12.43 3.32
CA ILE A 20 -1.64 -11.18 3.74
C ILE A 20 -2.84 -10.87 2.85
N GLY A 21 -2.69 -11.01 1.55
CA GLY A 21 -3.78 -10.78 0.60
C GLY A 21 -4.94 -11.73 0.80
N ARG A 22 -4.65 -13.02 1.02
CA ARG A 22 -5.69 -14.01 1.30
C ARG A 22 -6.44 -13.69 2.59
N GLN A 23 -5.73 -13.35 3.63
CA GLN A 23 -6.34 -13.02 4.92
C GLN A 23 -7.25 -11.80 4.79
N TRP A 24 -6.82 -10.79 4.03
CA TRP A 24 -7.64 -9.62 3.77
C TRP A 24 -8.95 -10.00 3.08
N ALA A 25 -8.86 -10.81 2.02
CA ALA A 25 -10.04 -11.22 1.27
C ALA A 25 -11.03 -12.00 2.14
N GLU A 26 -10.52 -12.89 2.99
CA GLU A 26 -11.36 -13.65 3.92
C GLU A 26 -12.04 -12.74 4.94
N ASP A 27 -11.29 -11.79 5.49
CA ASP A 27 -11.80 -10.94 6.57
C ASP A 27 -12.70 -9.82 6.06
N ARG A 28 -12.50 -9.35 4.85
CA ARG A 28 -13.18 -8.16 4.33
C ARG A 28 -14.16 -8.42 3.20
N GLY A 29 -14.07 -9.59 2.58
CA GLY A 29 -14.98 -9.94 1.49
C GLY A 29 -14.63 -9.34 0.14
N TRP A 30 -13.46 -8.73 0.01
CA TRP A 30 -12.96 -8.22 -1.27
C TRP A 30 -11.44 -8.34 -1.32
N ALA A 31 -10.92 -8.57 -2.51
CA ALA A 31 -9.51 -8.86 -2.69
C ALA A 31 -8.70 -7.59 -2.96
N VAL A 32 -7.50 -7.57 -2.41
CA VAL A 32 -6.49 -6.54 -2.69
C VAL A 32 -5.25 -7.24 -3.20
N LYS A 33 -4.68 -6.73 -4.29
CA LYS A 33 -3.39 -7.22 -4.74
C LYS A 33 -2.30 -6.59 -3.88
N VAL A 34 -1.47 -7.44 -3.28
CA VAL A 34 -0.40 -7.00 -2.39
C VAL A 34 0.94 -7.38 -3.01
N PRO A 35 1.63 -6.44 -3.65
CA PRO A 35 2.99 -6.70 -4.13
C PRO A 35 3.93 -7.01 -2.97
N GLY A 36 4.73 -8.05 -3.13
CA GLY A 36 5.73 -8.40 -2.15
C GLY A 36 6.94 -7.48 -2.20
N SER A 37 7.89 -7.73 -1.30
CA SER A 37 9.15 -7.00 -1.29
C SER A 37 9.95 -7.30 -2.55
N GLU A 38 10.60 -6.26 -3.09
CA GLU A 38 11.45 -6.38 -4.28
C GLU A 38 12.79 -5.70 -3.98
N PRO A 39 13.82 -6.48 -3.59
CA PRO A 39 15.11 -5.91 -3.23
C PRO A 39 15.78 -5.07 -4.32
N LEU A 40 15.63 -5.45 -5.58
CA LEU A 40 16.21 -4.70 -6.68
C LEU A 40 15.59 -3.31 -6.84
N GLU A 41 14.33 -3.18 -6.47
CA GLU A 41 13.62 -1.89 -6.49
C GLU A 41 13.73 -1.16 -5.15
N GLN A 42 14.43 -1.73 -4.18
CA GLN A 42 14.53 -1.21 -2.82
C GLN A 42 13.15 -1.02 -2.19
N LEU A 43 12.25 -1.93 -2.50
CA LEU A 43 10.89 -1.93 -1.98
C LEU A 43 10.75 -3.02 -0.94
N GLU A 44 10.30 -2.64 0.25
CA GLU A 44 10.09 -3.57 1.36
C GLU A 44 8.65 -3.48 1.84
N LEU A 45 7.94 -4.60 1.77
CA LEU A 45 6.59 -4.69 2.30
C LEU A 45 6.67 -4.75 3.82
N LEU A 46 5.96 -3.86 4.50
CA LEU A 46 5.95 -3.81 5.96
C LEU A 46 4.66 -4.40 6.53
N ASP A 47 3.51 -4.01 6.01
CA ASP A 47 2.24 -4.42 6.59
C ASP A 47 1.07 -4.09 5.65
N LEU A 48 -0.08 -4.70 5.92
CA LEU A 48 -1.36 -4.33 5.35
C LEU A 48 -2.32 -4.12 6.51
N ARG A 49 -2.86 -2.92 6.62
CA ARG A 49 -3.76 -2.55 7.70
C ARG A 49 -5.11 -2.13 7.17
N ARG A 50 -6.08 -2.21 8.05
CA ARG A 50 -7.41 -1.68 7.80
C ARG A 50 -7.49 -0.27 8.34
N CYS A 51 -7.93 0.66 7.49
CA CYS A 51 -8.31 1.99 7.93
C CYS A 51 -9.82 2.12 7.77
N ILE A 52 -10.49 2.63 8.79
CA ILE A 52 -11.92 2.88 8.73
C ILE A 52 -12.13 4.36 8.50
N SER A 53 -12.87 4.69 7.46
CA SER A 53 -13.23 6.06 7.14
C SER A 53 -14.73 6.18 6.97
N THR A 54 -15.23 7.38 6.78
CA THR A 54 -16.64 7.61 6.49
C THR A 54 -17.09 6.93 5.20
N GLU A 55 -16.15 6.60 4.33
CA GLU A 55 -16.41 5.97 3.04
C GLU A 55 -16.30 4.45 3.07
N GLY A 56 -16.01 3.88 4.24
CA GLY A 56 -15.91 2.44 4.42
C GLY A 56 -14.52 1.97 4.81
N THR A 57 -14.28 0.68 4.60
CA THR A 57 -12.99 0.06 4.92
C THR A 57 -12.00 0.29 3.79
N THR A 58 -10.85 0.81 4.14
CA THR A 58 -9.75 1.08 3.23
C THR A 58 -8.57 0.17 3.55
N ALA A 59 -7.99 -0.43 2.54
CA ALA A 59 -6.76 -1.18 2.69
C ALA A 59 -5.58 -0.21 2.66
N HIS A 60 -4.71 -0.29 3.67
CA HIS A 60 -3.51 0.52 3.75
C HIS A 60 -2.29 -0.40 3.62
N LEU A 61 -1.69 -0.43 2.43
CA LEU A 61 -0.47 -1.16 2.17
C LEU A 61 0.71 -0.29 2.57
N MET A 62 1.50 -0.77 3.52
CA MET A 62 2.62 -0.03 4.07
C MET A 62 3.92 -0.61 3.56
N TYR A 63 4.71 0.24 2.94
CA TYR A 63 6.01 -0.13 2.38
C TYR A 63 7.08 0.84 2.85
N LYS A 64 8.31 0.38 2.72
CA LYS A 64 9.49 1.24 2.77
C LYS A 64 10.10 1.18 1.37
N TRP A 65 10.25 2.33 0.76
CA TRP A 65 10.79 2.42 -0.59
C TRP A 65 11.99 3.36 -0.60
N ARG A 66 13.12 2.81 -0.99
CA ARG A 66 14.38 3.55 -0.98
C ARG A 66 14.64 4.22 0.37
N GLY A 67 14.34 3.50 1.44
CA GLY A 67 14.55 3.99 2.80
C GLY A 67 13.49 4.94 3.33
N GLN A 68 12.45 5.27 2.54
CA GLN A 68 11.39 6.19 2.93
C GLN A 68 10.05 5.49 3.04
N PRO A 69 9.18 5.94 3.95
CA PRO A 69 7.83 5.38 4.04
C PRO A 69 7.06 5.61 2.74
N LEU A 70 6.34 4.58 2.32
CA LEU A 70 5.43 4.62 1.18
C LEU A 70 4.12 4.01 1.61
N SER A 71 3.02 4.72 1.40
CA SER A 71 1.69 4.22 1.69
C SER A 71 0.87 4.14 0.41
N VAL A 72 0.20 3.01 0.23
CA VAL A 72 -0.77 2.83 -0.85
C VAL A 72 -2.11 2.53 -0.21
N TYR A 73 -3.10 3.33 -0.51
CA TYR A 73 -4.46 3.14 0.01
C TYR A 73 -5.35 2.65 -1.11
N VAL A 74 -6.15 1.64 -0.82
CA VAL A 74 -7.13 1.11 -1.76
C VAL A 74 -8.50 1.13 -1.09
N LEU A 75 -9.41 1.92 -1.65
CA LEU A 75 -10.79 2.00 -1.21
C LEU A 75 -11.65 1.20 -2.19
N ASN A 76 -12.48 0.30 -1.67
CA ASN A 76 -13.31 -0.58 -2.51
C ASN A 76 -14.57 0.13 -3.02
N SER A 77 -14.44 1.38 -3.41
CA SER A 77 -15.50 2.15 -4.05
C SER A 77 -14.89 3.30 -4.83
N ALA A 78 -15.60 3.78 -5.82
CA ALA A 78 -15.17 4.95 -6.58
C ALA A 78 -15.56 6.21 -5.83
N HIS A 79 -14.60 7.08 -5.57
CA HIS A 79 -14.90 8.38 -4.96
C HIS A 79 -15.54 9.28 -6.02
N PRO A 80 -16.68 9.91 -5.70
CA PRO A 80 -17.46 10.64 -6.72
C PRO A 80 -16.75 11.85 -7.32
N ARG A 81 -15.75 12.39 -6.65
CA ARG A 81 -15.01 13.56 -7.11
C ARG A 81 -13.63 13.25 -7.67
N VAL A 82 -13.32 11.97 -7.85
CA VAL A 82 -12.00 11.53 -8.33
C VAL A 82 -12.18 10.82 -9.65
N GLY A 83 -11.42 11.28 -10.65
CA GLY A 83 -11.45 10.67 -11.98
C GLY A 83 -10.40 9.58 -12.16
N GLY A 84 -10.29 9.09 -13.38
CA GLY A 84 -9.37 8.01 -13.72
C GLY A 84 -7.91 8.44 -13.85
N SER A 85 -7.65 9.73 -14.05
CA SER A 85 -6.29 10.25 -14.11
C SER A 85 -5.82 10.64 -12.72
N PRO A 86 -4.59 10.31 -12.34
CA PRO A 86 -4.06 10.70 -11.04
C PRO A 86 -4.07 12.21 -10.83
N GLN A 87 -4.57 12.63 -9.68
CA GLN A 87 -4.64 14.03 -9.27
C GLN A 87 -3.79 14.24 -8.03
N LEU A 88 -3.04 15.34 -8.00
CA LEU A 88 -2.27 15.70 -6.82
C LEU A 88 -3.19 16.42 -5.83
N VAL A 89 -3.26 15.90 -4.61
CA VAL A 89 -4.09 16.44 -3.53
C VAL A 89 -3.21 16.63 -2.30
N GLU A 90 -3.44 17.71 -1.57
CA GLU A 90 -2.76 17.92 -0.30
C GLU A 90 -3.72 17.57 0.82
N ARG A 91 -3.30 16.65 1.70
CA ARG A 91 -4.08 16.23 2.86
C ARG A 91 -3.16 16.11 4.06
N PHE A 92 -3.57 16.74 5.18
CA PHE A 92 -2.81 16.70 6.43
C PHE A 92 -1.33 17.09 6.25
N GLY A 93 -1.06 18.07 5.39
CA GLY A 93 0.30 18.51 5.14
C GLY A 93 1.12 17.60 4.24
N GLN A 94 0.51 16.58 3.65
CA GLN A 94 1.19 15.66 2.77
C GLN A 94 0.57 15.70 1.38
N GLU A 95 1.41 15.56 0.37
CA GLU A 95 0.94 15.44 -1.01
C GLU A 95 0.66 13.98 -1.32
N GLU A 96 -0.47 13.72 -1.97
CA GLU A 96 -0.81 12.38 -2.43
C GLU A 96 -1.36 12.44 -3.85
N LEU A 97 -1.14 11.37 -4.59
CA LEU A 97 -1.76 11.19 -5.88
C LEU A 97 -2.94 10.22 -5.73
N ILE A 98 -4.09 10.61 -6.25
CA ILE A 98 -5.33 9.87 -6.08
C ILE A 98 -6.03 9.71 -7.44
N TRP A 99 -6.60 8.53 -7.69
CA TRP A 99 -7.34 8.24 -8.91
C TRP A 99 -8.33 7.11 -8.66
N THR A 100 -9.28 6.94 -9.60
CA THR A 100 -10.21 5.81 -9.55
C THR A 100 -10.02 4.92 -10.77
N LYS A 101 -10.19 3.63 -10.58
CA LYS A 101 -10.20 2.66 -11.66
C LYS A 101 -10.97 1.42 -11.25
N GLY A 102 -11.81 0.92 -12.15
CA GLY A 102 -12.52 -0.33 -11.91
C GLY A 102 -13.41 -0.32 -10.68
N GLY A 103 -13.99 0.82 -10.37
CA GLY A 103 -14.85 0.95 -9.21
C GLY A 103 -14.13 1.11 -7.89
N ARG A 104 -12.80 1.31 -7.92
CA ARG A 104 -11.98 1.51 -6.73
C ARG A 104 -11.25 2.82 -6.78
N THR A 105 -10.91 3.33 -5.60
CA THR A 105 -10.11 4.53 -5.45
C THR A 105 -8.74 4.15 -4.91
N TYR A 106 -7.70 4.68 -5.51
CA TYR A 106 -6.31 4.44 -5.12
C TYR A 106 -5.66 5.75 -4.72
N ALA A 107 -4.85 5.72 -3.68
CA ALA A 107 -4.08 6.88 -3.26
C ALA A 107 -2.67 6.45 -2.90
N VAL A 108 -1.69 7.26 -3.29
CA VAL A 108 -0.28 6.99 -3.03
C VAL A 108 0.31 8.18 -2.31
N VAL A 109 0.96 7.90 -1.19
CA VAL A 109 1.63 8.91 -0.37
C VAL A 109 3.06 8.48 -0.12
N THR A 110 4.00 9.36 -0.40
CA THR A 110 5.41 9.14 -0.08
C THR A 110 6.03 10.46 0.35
N ARG A 111 7.11 10.37 1.13
CA ARG A 111 7.90 11.54 1.52
C ARG A 111 8.93 11.92 0.48
N GLY A 112 8.98 11.19 -0.64
CA GLY A 112 9.90 11.47 -1.71
C GLY A 112 9.53 12.71 -2.51
N ARG A 113 10.34 13.00 -3.52
CA ARG A 113 10.10 14.12 -4.42
C ARG A 113 8.91 13.83 -5.34
N PRO A 114 8.32 14.85 -5.98
CA PRO A 114 7.20 14.62 -6.91
C PRO A 114 7.50 13.61 -8.01
N THR A 115 8.74 13.57 -8.52
CA THR A 115 9.13 12.58 -9.51
C THR A 115 9.09 11.15 -8.97
N ASP A 116 9.40 10.99 -7.68
CA ASP A 116 9.32 9.68 -7.03
C ASP A 116 7.87 9.25 -6.92
N LEU A 117 6.98 10.18 -6.63
CA LEU A 117 5.56 9.92 -6.52
C LEU A 117 4.99 9.41 -7.85
N GLU A 118 5.39 10.02 -8.97
CA GLU A 118 4.98 9.56 -10.29
C GLU A 118 5.43 8.14 -10.58
N GLN A 119 6.69 7.81 -10.24
CA GLN A 119 7.21 6.46 -10.42
C GLN A 119 6.40 5.44 -9.64
N VAL A 120 6.06 5.77 -8.41
CA VAL A 120 5.28 4.89 -7.55
C VAL A 120 3.87 4.71 -8.12
N VAL A 121 3.26 5.76 -8.64
CA VAL A 121 1.93 5.66 -9.25
C VAL A 121 1.96 4.69 -10.42
N HIS A 122 2.94 4.79 -11.30
CA HIS A 122 3.08 3.84 -12.40
C HIS A 122 3.22 2.40 -11.91
N TYR A 123 4.00 2.19 -10.86
CA TYR A 123 4.15 0.88 -10.25
C TYR A 123 2.81 0.37 -9.71
N VAL A 124 2.09 1.20 -8.97
CA VAL A 124 0.80 0.83 -8.39
C VAL A 124 -0.23 0.52 -9.48
N GLN A 125 -0.26 1.32 -10.54
CA GLN A 125 -1.15 1.06 -11.67
C GLN A 125 -0.87 -0.29 -12.31
N ARG A 126 0.38 -0.70 -12.35
CA ARG A 126 0.78 -1.99 -12.93
C ARG A 126 0.55 -3.16 -11.99
N MET A 127 0.80 -2.98 -10.70
CA MET A 127 0.88 -4.09 -9.75
C MET A 127 -0.31 -4.20 -8.79
N VAL A 128 -1.02 -3.12 -8.54
CA VAL A 128 -2.10 -3.08 -7.52
C VAL A 128 -3.48 -2.93 -8.13
N GLU A 129 -3.60 -2.23 -9.24
CA GLU A 129 -4.88 -2.07 -9.94
C GLU A 129 -5.51 -3.38 -10.45
#